data_40c536c4ec135a6786f9e8bfcb7884ec
#
_entry.id   40c536c4ec135a6786f9e8bfcb7884ec
#
_cell.length_a   1.000
_cell.length_b   1.000
_cell.length_c   1.000
_cell.angle_alpha   90.00
_cell.angle_beta   90.00
_cell.angle_gamma   90.00
#
_symmetry.space_group_name_H-M   'P 1'
#
loop_
_entity.id
_entity.type
_entity.pdbx_description
1 polymer ?
#
loop_
_entity_poly.entity_id
_entity_poly.type
_entity_poly.pdbx_seq_one_letter_code
_entity_poly.pdbx_strand_id
1 'polypeptide(L)'
;MEIPVDILEKCHAEGVAAYPEEACGFISGTSSDPDLLDAVWPMRNIMNDLHEKDPKLNPRTARDGYLIDPLEQLKLERFLKKKGKEIKVIYHSHPDVGAYFSEKDKEDALWNGKARYPGVKFLVCGTTKGKPDGAIIAEFNQDSSDLIYYQLMVILKKL
;
A
#
# COMPACT_ATOMS: atom_id res chain seq x y z
N MET A 1 2.67 2.88 15.08
CA MET A 1 3.11 1.63 14.38
C MET A 1 4.48 1.87 13.79
N GLU A 2 5.41 1.00 14.08
CA GLU A 2 6.72 0.98 13.46
C GLU A 2 6.72 -0.07 12.34
N ILE A 3 7.30 0.29 11.19
CA ILE A 3 7.51 -0.68 10.12
C ILE A 3 8.89 -1.34 10.33
N PRO A 4 8.96 -2.66 10.55
CA PRO A 4 10.25 -3.35 10.61
C PRO A 4 11.08 -3.13 9.34
N VAL A 5 12.39 -2.99 9.49
CA VAL A 5 13.28 -2.68 8.36
C VAL A 5 13.20 -3.74 7.26
N ASP A 6 13.13 -5.01 7.61
CA ASP A 6 13.01 -6.11 6.66
C ASP A 6 11.68 -6.08 5.87
N ILE A 7 10.59 -5.67 6.52
CA ILE A 7 9.27 -5.47 5.88
C ILE A 7 9.35 -4.30 4.87
N LEU A 8 9.91 -3.18 5.30
CA LEU A 8 10.06 -2.01 4.43
C LEU A 8 10.98 -2.30 3.24
N GLU A 9 12.08 -3.00 3.45
CA GLU A 9 13.00 -3.42 2.38
C GLU A 9 12.29 -4.31 1.35
N LYS A 10 11.42 -5.22 1.78
CA LYS A 10 10.62 -6.05 0.87
C LYS A 10 9.65 -5.20 0.03
N CYS A 11 8.99 -4.23 0.64
CA CYS A 11 8.10 -3.32 -0.09
C CYS A 11 8.88 -2.48 -1.11
N HIS A 12 10.04 -1.96 -0.75
CA HIS A 12 10.92 -1.27 -1.69
C HIS A 12 11.40 -2.17 -2.82
N ALA A 13 11.77 -3.41 -2.53
CA ALA A 13 12.18 -4.37 -3.55
C ALA A 13 11.07 -4.66 -4.56
N GLU A 14 9.82 -4.74 -4.12
CA GLU A 14 8.66 -4.86 -5.01
C GLU A 14 8.50 -3.62 -5.89
N GLY A 15 8.70 -2.43 -5.35
CA GLY A 15 8.67 -1.18 -6.13
C GLY A 15 9.75 -1.14 -7.19
N VAL A 16 10.96 -1.57 -6.88
CA VAL A 16 12.08 -1.67 -7.84
C VAL A 16 11.77 -2.71 -8.92
N ALA A 17 11.24 -3.87 -8.54
CA ALA A 17 10.90 -4.94 -9.50
C ALA A 17 9.77 -4.54 -10.46
N ALA A 18 8.80 -3.77 -10.00
CA ALA A 18 7.68 -3.29 -10.83
C ALA A 18 8.03 -2.07 -11.69
N TYR A 19 9.06 -1.30 -11.31
CA TYR A 19 9.43 -0.07 -12.02
C TYR A 19 9.49 -0.27 -13.54
N PRO A 20 8.90 0.58 -14.38
CA PRO A 20 8.31 1.90 -14.13
C PRO A 20 6.82 1.90 -13.73
N GLU A 21 6.28 0.77 -13.37
CA GLU A 21 4.91 0.63 -12.91
C GLU A 21 4.83 0.66 -11.36
N GLU A 22 3.65 0.92 -10.82
CA GLU A 22 3.39 0.85 -9.40
C GLU A 22 3.29 -0.61 -8.93
N ALA A 23 4.06 -0.98 -7.91
CA ALA A 23 3.84 -2.19 -7.13
C ALA A 23 2.71 -1.95 -6.13
N CYS A 24 2.04 -3.01 -5.72
CA CYS A 24 1.02 -2.96 -4.67
C CYS A 24 0.91 -4.28 -3.92
N GLY A 25 0.33 -4.22 -2.74
CA GLY A 25 0.12 -5.41 -1.92
C GLY A 25 -0.31 -5.06 -0.50
N PHE A 26 -0.19 -6.05 0.37
CA PHE A 26 -0.62 -5.97 1.75
C PHE A 26 0.49 -6.37 2.70
N ILE A 27 0.41 -5.84 3.92
CA ILE A 27 1.23 -6.27 5.04
C ILE A 27 0.29 -6.79 6.12
N SER A 28 0.53 -8.00 6.58
CA SER A 28 -0.26 -8.65 7.62
C SER A 28 0.41 -8.57 8.98
N GLY A 29 -0.38 -8.88 9.99
CA GLY A 29 0.08 -9.09 11.35
C GLY A 29 -0.95 -9.87 12.15
N THR A 30 -0.60 -10.26 13.37
CA THR A 30 -1.54 -10.95 14.26
C THR A 30 -2.68 -10.03 14.69
N SER A 31 -3.90 -10.56 14.75
CA SER A 31 -5.07 -9.80 15.18
C SER A 31 -5.03 -9.41 16.67
N SER A 32 -4.23 -10.10 17.46
CA SER A 32 -4.08 -9.84 18.91
C SER A 32 -3.17 -8.66 19.26
N ASP A 33 -2.35 -8.21 18.31
CA ASP A 33 -1.44 -7.06 18.50
C ASP A 33 -1.59 -6.11 17.30
N PRO A 34 -2.19 -4.91 17.52
CA PRO A 34 -2.47 -3.98 16.43
C PRO A 34 -1.23 -3.44 15.73
N ASP A 35 -0.08 -3.46 16.40
CA ASP A 35 1.16 -2.87 15.90
C ASP A 35 2.15 -3.89 15.29
N LEU A 36 1.90 -5.18 15.45
CA LEU A 36 2.78 -6.21 14.92
C LEU A 36 2.55 -6.44 13.42
N LEU A 37 3.62 -6.34 12.65
CA LEU A 37 3.67 -6.67 11.22
C LEU A 37 4.58 -7.88 11.02
N ASP A 38 4.12 -8.87 10.26
CA ASP A 38 4.82 -10.15 10.13
C ASP A 38 5.10 -10.61 8.70
N ALA A 39 4.35 -10.18 7.72
CA ALA A 39 4.54 -10.64 6.34
C ALA A 39 4.09 -9.62 5.30
N VAL A 40 4.80 -9.59 4.17
CA VAL A 40 4.44 -8.85 2.97
C VAL A 40 3.80 -9.80 1.97
N TRP A 41 2.68 -9.36 1.40
CA TRP A 41 1.89 -10.10 0.40
C TRP A 41 1.82 -9.27 -0.88
N PRO A 42 2.80 -9.43 -1.79
CA PRO A 42 2.75 -8.76 -3.09
C PRO A 42 1.52 -9.20 -3.87
N MET A 43 0.84 -8.24 -4.49
CA MET A 43 -0.36 -8.47 -5.28
C MET A 43 -0.15 -7.95 -6.69
N ARG A 44 -0.86 -8.56 -7.65
CA ARG A 44 -0.86 -8.09 -9.02
C ARG A 44 -1.58 -6.74 -9.13
N ASN A 45 -0.98 -5.77 -9.80
CA ASN A 45 -1.64 -4.52 -10.17
C ASN A 45 -2.44 -4.76 -11.46
N ILE A 46 -3.76 -4.72 -11.38
CA ILE A 46 -4.66 -4.97 -12.52
C ILE A 46 -5.07 -3.70 -13.27
N MET A 47 -4.41 -2.58 -13.00
CA MET A 47 -4.79 -1.29 -13.61
C MET A 47 -4.66 -1.32 -15.13
N ASN A 48 -3.62 -1.95 -15.67
CA ASN A 48 -3.46 -2.08 -17.12
C ASN A 48 -4.60 -2.89 -17.77
N ASP A 49 -5.06 -3.95 -17.11
CA ASP A 49 -6.16 -4.78 -17.63
C ASP A 49 -7.46 -3.97 -17.73
N LEU A 50 -7.72 -3.14 -16.74
CA LEU A 50 -8.89 -2.24 -16.75
C LEU A 50 -8.78 -1.16 -17.81
N HIS A 51 -7.59 -0.58 -17.96
CA HIS A 51 -7.33 0.42 -18.99
C HIS A 51 -7.55 -0.15 -20.41
N GLU A 52 -7.04 -1.34 -20.68
CA GLU A 52 -7.23 -2.01 -21.98
C GLU A 52 -8.70 -2.33 -22.26
N LYS A 53 -9.45 -2.70 -21.23
CA LYS A 53 -10.87 -3.03 -21.32
C LYS A 53 -11.73 -1.84 -21.69
N ASP A 54 -11.51 -0.70 -21.04
CA ASP A 54 -12.22 0.56 -21.27
C ASP A 54 -11.32 1.74 -20.91
N PRO A 55 -10.54 2.26 -21.89
CA PRO A 55 -9.62 3.38 -21.64
C PRO A 55 -10.31 4.68 -21.25
N LYS A 56 -11.56 4.87 -21.65
CA LYS A 56 -12.33 6.08 -21.29
C LYS A 56 -12.78 6.05 -19.83
N LEU A 57 -13.26 4.90 -19.38
CA LEU A 57 -13.68 4.72 -17.99
C LEU A 57 -12.47 4.59 -17.05
N ASN A 58 -11.40 3.95 -17.53
CA ASN A 58 -10.17 3.71 -16.79
C ASN A 58 -8.97 4.37 -17.49
N PRO A 59 -8.81 5.70 -17.38
CA PRO A 59 -7.75 6.41 -18.13
C PRO A 59 -6.34 6.17 -17.57
N ARG A 60 -6.22 5.67 -16.33
CA ARG A 60 -4.93 5.36 -15.72
C ARG A 60 -4.40 4.00 -16.11
N THR A 61 -3.08 3.88 -16.12
CA THR A 61 -2.34 2.64 -16.29
C THR A 61 -1.62 2.27 -14.99
N ALA A 62 -0.94 1.14 -14.96
CA ALA A 62 -0.12 0.74 -13.82
C ALA A 62 1.08 1.68 -13.57
N ARG A 63 1.40 2.60 -14.48
CA ARG A 63 2.45 3.61 -14.28
C ARG A 63 2.04 4.75 -13.36
N ASP A 64 0.75 5.04 -13.23
CA ASP A 64 0.23 6.17 -12.46
C ASP A 64 -0.95 5.78 -11.55
N GLY A 65 -1.17 4.50 -11.37
CA GLY A 65 -2.20 3.99 -10.48
C GLY A 65 -2.03 2.52 -10.15
N TYR A 66 -2.79 2.06 -9.19
CA TYR A 66 -2.86 0.65 -8.85
C TYR A 66 -4.29 0.24 -8.49
N LEU A 67 -4.59 -1.01 -8.75
CA LEU A 67 -5.79 -1.67 -8.24
C LEU A 67 -5.48 -3.14 -8.00
N ILE A 68 -5.85 -3.62 -6.82
CA ILE A 68 -5.76 -5.04 -6.46
C ILE A 68 -7.11 -5.69 -6.77
N ASP A 69 -7.09 -6.87 -7.37
CA ASP A 69 -8.30 -7.62 -7.64
C ASP A 69 -9.06 -7.91 -6.32
N PRO A 70 -10.32 -7.46 -6.18
CA PRO A 70 -11.10 -7.66 -4.95
C PRO A 70 -11.26 -9.14 -4.57
N LEU A 71 -11.31 -10.05 -5.53
CA LEU A 71 -11.41 -11.48 -5.26
C LEU A 71 -10.11 -12.04 -4.67
N GLU A 72 -8.97 -11.60 -5.17
CA GLU A 72 -7.67 -12.00 -4.62
C GLU A 72 -7.48 -11.43 -3.21
N GLN A 73 -7.89 -10.19 -2.97
CA GLN A 73 -7.92 -9.62 -1.63
C GLN A 73 -8.78 -10.45 -0.67
N LEU A 74 -9.99 -10.79 -1.07
CA LEU A 74 -10.90 -11.59 -0.25
C LEU A 74 -10.33 -12.98 0.09
N LYS A 75 -9.66 -13.62 -0.87
CA LYS A 75 -8.98 -14.90 -0.64
C LYS A 75 -7.89 -14.76 0.41
N LEU A 76 -7.08 -13.71 0.34
CA LEU A 76 -6.04 -13.44 1.32
C LEU A 76 -6.63 -13.16 2.71
N GLU A 77 -7.64 -12.33 2.80
CA GLU A 77 -8.32 -12.01 4.07
C GLU A 77 -8.85 -13.29 4.75
N ARG A 78 -9.49 -14.17 4.00
CA ARG A 78 -9.99 -15.46 4.50
C ARG A 78 -8.86 -16.37 4.97
N PHE A 79 -7.77 -16.44 4.21
CA PHE A 79 -6.59 -17.22 4.56
C PHE A 79 -5.96 -16.72 5.87
N LEU A 80 -5.79 -15.41 6.00
CA LEU A 80 -5.20 -14.78 7.19
C LEU A 80 -6.09 -15.00 8.42
N LYS A 81 -7.41 -14.80 8.28
CA LYS A 81 -8.37 -14.97 9.37
C LYS A 81 -8.30 -16.36 10.02
N LYS A 82 -8.13 -17.41 9.21
CA LYS A 82 -7.95 -18.78 9.72
C LYS A 82 -6.70 -18.97 10.58
N LYS A 83 -5.72 -18.08 10.44
CA LYS A 83 -4.45 -18.08 11.17
C LYS A 83 -4.39 -17.06 12.31
N GLY A 84 -5.52 -16.41 12.64
CA GLY A 84 -5.57 -15.34 13.64
C GLY A 84 -4.83 -14.08 13.22
N LYS A 85 -4.76 -13.83 11.92
CA LYS A 85 -4.07 -12.69 11.31
C LYS A 85 -5.04 -11.84 10.50
N GLU A 86 -4.61 -10.61 10.20
CA GLU A 86 -5.38 -9.67 9.40
C GLU A 86 -4.46 -8.77 8.58
N ILE A 87 -5.02 -8.10 7.58
CA ILE A 87 -4.34 -7.05 6.84
C ILE A 87 -4.24 -5.81 7.73
N LYS A 88 -3.03 -5.29 7.91
CA LYS A 88 -2.72 -4.10 8.72
C LYS A 88 -2.39 -2.88 7.86
N VAL A 89 -1.76 -3.10 6.72
CA VAL A 89 -1.25 -2.04 5.84
C VAL A 89 -1.52 -2.43 4.40
N ILE A 90 -1.94 -1.44 3.61
CA ILE A 90 -1.94 -1.49 2.15
C ILE A 90 -0.74 -0.71 1.67
N TYR A 91 0.15 -1.32 0.88
CA TYR A 91 1.30 -0.62 0.33
C TYR A 91 1.22 -0.49 -1.18
N HIS A 92 1.79 0.58 -1.70
CA HIS A 92 2.08 0.74 -3.11
C HIS A 92 3.34 1.57 -3.32
N SER A 93 3.88 1.55 -4.53
CA SER A 93 5.05 2.35 -4.91
C SER A 93 4.67 3.47 -5.88
N HIS A 94 5.41 4.58 -5.77
CA HIS A 94 5.32 5.70 -6.71
C HIS A 94 6.58 5.77 -7.56
N PRO A 95 6.52 5.48 -8.87
CA PRO A 95 7.67 5.63 -9.76
C PRO A 95 7.89 7.10 -10.14
N ASP A 96 9.10 7.60 -9.88
CA ASP A 96 9.64 8.91 -10.30
C ASP A 96 8.93 10.17 -9.79
N VAL A 97 8.02 10.07 -8.82
CA VAL A 97 7.28 11.22 -8.27
C VAL A 97 7.45 11.41 -6.77
N GLY A 98 8.23 10.54 -6.13
CA GLY A 98 8.45 10.58 -4.68
C GLY A 98 7.35 9.89 -3.86
N ALA A 99 7.65 9.70 -2.57
CA ALA A 99 6.73 9.08 -1.63
C ALA A 99 5.79 10.14 -1.04
N TYR A 100 4.54 10.14 -1.47
CA TYR A 100 3.48 10.98 -0.93
C TYR A 100 2.13 10.29 -1.11
N PHE A 101 1.14 10.67 -0.31
CA PHE A 101 -0.22 10.18 -0.45
C PHE A 101 -1.00 11.11 -1.36
N SER A 102 -1.27 10.67 -2.59
CA SER A 102 -1.89 11.49 -3.63
C SER A 102 -3.38 11.75 -3.37
N GLU A 103 -3.96 12.74 -4.04
CA GLU A 103 -5.41 12.97 -3.98
C GLU A 103 -6.20 11.73 -4.45
N LYS A 104 -5.71 11.01 -5.45
CA LYS A 104 -6.32 9.77 -5.90
C LYS A 104 -6.22 8.65 -4.85
N ASP A 105 -5.09 8.54 -4.16
CA ASP A 105 -4.94 7.60 -3.04
C ASP A 105 -5.96 7.90 -1.93
N LYS A 106 -6.18 9.18 -1.62
CA LYS A 106 -7.20 9.61 -0.65
C LYS A 106 -8.62 9.24 -1.10
N GLU A 107 -8.96 9.51 -2.36
CA GLU A 107 -10.26 9.15 -2.92
C GLU A 107 -10.51 7.65 -2.84
N ASP A 108 -9.52 6.84 -3.21
CA ASP A 108 -9.62 5.38 -3.20
C ASP A 108 -9.68 4.80 -1.78
N ALA A 109 -9.10 5.48 -0.82
CA ALA A 109 -9.11 5.09 0.59
C ALA A 109 -10.42 5.43 1.32
N LEU A 110 -11.30 6.21 0.70
CA LEU A 110 -12.58 6.64 1.25
C LEU A 110 -13.76 5.94 0.57
N TRP A 111 -14.82 5.72 1.35
CA TRP A 111 -16.12 5.30 0.88
C TRP A 111 -17.20 6.10 1.62
N ASN A 112 -18.00 6.86 0.89
CA ASN A 112 -19.02 7.75 1.46
C ASN A 112 -18.47 8.68 2.57
N GLY A 113 -17.28 9.25 2.37
CA GLY A 113 -16.64 10.16 3.31
C GLY A 113 -16.03 9.50 4.55
N LYS A 114 -15.99 8.17 4.59
CA LYS A 114 -15.40 7.39 5.70
C LYS A 114 -14.27 6.51 5.18
N ALA A 115 -13.39 6.09 6.09
CA ALA A 115 -12.35 5.12 5.75
C ALA A 115 -12.96 3.84 5.16
N ARG A 116 -12.53 3.47 3.96
CA ARG A 116 -12.95 2.22 3.30
C ARG A 116 -12.50 0.99 4.07
N TYR A 117 -11.32 1.08 4.68
CA TYR A 117 -10.70 0.01 5.46
C TYR A 117 -10.37 0.54 6.86
N PRO A 118 -11.35 0.55 7.80
CA PRO A 118 -11.11 1.07 9.15
C PRO A 118 -9.96 0.36 9.84
N GLY A 119 -9.04 1.13 10.45
CA GLY A 119 -7.88 0.61 11.17
C GLY A 119 -6.70 0.19 10.29
N VAL A 120 -6.86 0.16 8.96
CA VAL A 120 -5.77 -0.15 8.02
C VAL A 120 -5.01 1.12 7.68
N LYS A 121 -3.68 1.03 7.68
CA LYS A 121 -2.77 2.12 7.29
C LYS A 121 -2.32 1.95 5.84
N PHE A 122 -1.74 3.01 5.29
CA PHE A 122 -1.23 3.02 3.92
C PHE A 122 0.26 3.33 3.95
N LEU A 123 1.04 2.52 3.26
CA LEU A 123 2.47 2.73 3.05
C LEU A 123 2.70 3.09 1.59
N VAL A 124 3.34 4.21 1.33
CA VAL A 124 3.78 4.60 -0.02
C VAL A 124 5.31 4.60 -0.06
N CYS A 125 5.86 3.81 -0.96
CA CYS A 125 7.30 3.71 -1.21
C CYS A 125 7.65 4.45 -2.49
N GLY A 126 8.56 5.42 -2.42
CA GLY A 126 9.11 6.07 -3.60
C GLY A 126 10.11 5.18 -4.32
N THR A 127 10.10 5.23 -5.66
CA THR A 127 11.09 4.56 -6.52
C THR A 127 11.51 5.54 -7.60
N THR A 128 12.71 6.09 -7.48
CA THR A 128 13.24 7.08 -8.44
C THR A 128 14.34 6.46 -9.28
N LYS A 129 14.16 6.49 -10.61
CA LYS A 129 15.09 5.89 -11.57
C LYS A 129 15.42 4.43 -11.23
N GLY A 130 14.41 3.68 -10.79
CA GLY A 130 14.56 2.28 -10.42
C GLY A 130 15.25 2.02 -9.08
N LYS A 131 15.39 3.03 -8.21
CA LYS A 131 16.02 2.91 -6.88
C LYS A 131 15.04 3.35 -5.78
N PRO A 132 15.10 2.72 -4.59
CA PRO A 132 14.29 3.16 -3.45
C PRO A 132 14.54 4.62 -3.10
N ASP A 133 13.46 5.38 -2.89
CA ASP A 133 13.52 6.82 -2.61
C ASP A 133 12.43 7.24 -1.64
N GLY A 134 12.67 6.98 -0.36
CA GLY A 134 11.79 7.37 0.73
C GLY A 134 10.52 6.54 0.86
N ALA A 135 9.83 6.74 1.96
CA ALA A 135 8.55 6.14 2.24
C ALA A 135 7.74 7.00 3.22
N ILE A 136 6.42 6.92 3.13
CA ILE A 136 5.50 7.56 4.07
C ILE A 136 4.46 6.56 4.55
N ILE A 137 3.93 6.78 5.75
CA ILE A 137 2.71 6.15 6.24
C ILE A 137 1.61 7.18 6.35
N ALA A 138 0.42 6.80 5.89
CA ALA A 138 -0.81 7.56 6.06
C ALA A 138 -1.84 6.74 6.82
N GLU A 139 -2.59 7.37 7.70
CA GLU A 139 -3.71 6.76 8.41
C GLU A 139 -4.84 7.77 8.61
N PHE A 140 -6.07 7.27 8.75
CA PHE A 140 -7.20 8.12 9.10
C PHE A 140 -7.25 8.35 10.61
N ASN A 141 -7.52 9.60 10.99
CA ASN A 141 -7.91 9.89 12.35
C ASN A 141 -9.27 9.24 12.62
N GLN A 142 -9.35 8.39 13.64
CA GLN A 142 -10.57 7.66 13.98
C GLN A 142 -11.74 8.58 14.38
N ASP A 143 -11.44 9.78 14.89
CA ASP A 143 -12.45 10.71 15.40
C ASP A 143 -12.99 11.69 14.34
N SER A 144 -12.24 11.97 13.28
CA SER A 144 -12.57 13.06 12.33
C SER A 144 -12.64 12.66 10.86
N SER A 145 -12.32 11.44 10.50
CA SER A 145 -12.12 10.98 9.10
C SER A 145 -10.99 11.74 8.37
N ASP A 146 -10.23 12.58 9.08
CA ASP A 146 -9.09 13.27 8.51
C ASP A 146 -7.91 12.32 8.36
N LEU A 147 -7.17 12.50 7.28
CA LEU A 147 -5.98 11.72 7.01
C LEU A 147 -4.79 12.32 7.74
N ILE A 148 -4.08 11.49 8.52
CA ILE A 148 -2.85 11.87 9.20
C ILE A 148 -1.68 11.27 8.43
N TYR A 149 -0.67 12.09 8.14
CA TYR A 149 0.53 11.68 7.42
C TYR A 149 1.73 11.61 8.36
N TYR A 150 2.51 10.56 8.22
CA TYR A 150 3.83 10.46 8.84
C TYR A 150 4.86 10.18 7.76
N GLN A 151 5.87 11.04 7.70
CA GLN A 151 7.06 10.72 6.91
C GLN A 151 7.89 9.72 7.71
N LEU A 152 8.10 8.53 7.14
CA LEU A 152 9.04 7.58 7.69
C LEU A 152 10.46 8.08 7.42
N MET A 153 11.07 8.64 8.44
CA MET A 153 12.52 8.76 8.43
C MET A 153 13.09 7.37 8.73
N VAL A 154 13.41 6.64 7.67
CA VAL A 154 14.16 5.40 7.82
C VAL A 154 15.57 5.75 8.25
N ILE A 155 15.80 5.75 9.56
CA ILE A 155 17.15 5.65 10.07
C ILE A 155 17.58 4.21 9.77
N LEU A 156 18.22 4.01 8.64
CA LEU A 156 18.95 2.78 8.38
C LEU A 156 20.07 2.70 9.43
N LYS A 157 19.76 2.08 10.56
CA LYS A 157 20.83 1.56 11.41
C LYS A 157 21.43 0.40 10.62
N LYS A 158 22.50 0.69 9.89
CA LYS A 158 23.43 -0.34 9.50
C LYS A 158 23.97 -0.94 10.79
N LEU A 159 23.48 -2.10 11.12
CA LEU A 159 24.17 -2.98 12.07
C LEU A 159 25.48 -3.45 11.44
#